data_56d250b03bbf7df82fed700bc3f6cbcc
#
_entry.id   56d250b03bbf7df82fed700bc3f6cbcc
#
_cell.length_a   1.000
_cell.length_b   1.000
_cell.length_c   1.000
_cell.angle_alpha   90.00
_cell.angle_beta   90.00
_cell.angle_gamma   90.00
#
_symmetry.space_group_name_H-M   'P 1'
#
loop_
_entity.id
_entity.type
_entity.pdbx_description
1 polymer ?
#
loop_
_entity_poly.entity_id
_entity_poly.type
_entity_poly.pdbx_seq_one_letter_code
_entity_poly.pdbx_strand_id
1 'polypeptide(L)'
;MPPSELALHQGAEVALQHQPTPMEMIAAIARDPSIPIDRIAALIGLQERMEAREAEKQFNADFAAAMLDMPRVAKRGAKKMGDKGTIMYATYEDVDAAIRPIEARHGFARSFSTRQADKPGAVITLILTHRAGHCRTSERFCRPDPGPGRNDIQAEGSGESYGRRYLTLAVWNIVTVGADDDADSADPISDERAMDIQTMLDFLAMEPKQLAGFWRWCAAPENKVSAIQRKDYERVHRELSRRVKIHRAVAR
;
A
#
# COMPACT_ATOMS: atom_id res chain seq x y z
N MET A 1 -3.79 45.45 -63.13
CA MET A 1 -4.34 44.87 -61.83
C MET A 1 -3.26 44.95 -60.81
N PRO A 2 -3.48 45.69 -59.67
CA PRO A 2 -2.45 45.82 -58.62
C PRO A 2 -2.55 44.61 -57.67
N PRO A 3 -1.43 44.21 -57.00
CA PRO A 3 -1.39 43.10 -56.04
C PRO A 3 -1.98 43.51 -54.71
N SER A 4 -2.76 42.60 -54.14
CA SER A 4 -3.42 42.73 -52.83
C SER A 4 -2.42 42.84 -51.70
N GLU A 5 -2.57 43.82 -50.84
CA GLU A 5 -1.90 43.99 -49.57
C GLU A 5 -2.31 42.87 -48.64
N LEU A 6 -1.37 42.00 -48.29
CA LEU A 6 -1.48 41.13 -47.13
C LEU A 6 -1.28 41.98 -45.87
N ALA A 7 -2.36 42.29 -45.19
CA ALA A 7 -2.32 42.88 -43.86
C ALA A 7 -1.69 41.89 -42.87
N LEU A 8 -0.47 42.20 -42.45
CA LEU A 8 0.20 41.58 -41.31
C LEU A 8 -0.58 41.89 -40.04
N HIS A 9 -1.30 40.89 -39.53
CA HIS A 9 -1.81 40.92 -38.17
C HIS A 9 -0.59 40.89 -37.22
N GLN A 10 -0.22 42.04 -36.72
CA GLN A 10 0.65 42.16 -35.56
C GLN A 10 -0.12 41.58 -34.38
N GLY A 11 0.23 40.35 -33.96
CA GLY A 11 -0.22 39.76 -32.74
C GLY A 11 0.19 40.65 -31.58
N ALA A 12 -0.79 41.23 -30.88
CA ALA A 12 -0.57 41.88 -29.61
C ALA A 12 0.01 40.83 -28.66
N GLU A 13 1.26 40.97 -28.33
CA GLU A 13 1.93 40.26 -27.26
C GLU A 13 1.22 40.70 -25.96
N VAL A 14 0.32 39.87 -25.44
CA VAL A 14 -0.28 40.07 -24.13
C VAL A 14 0.86 39.87 -23.14
N ALA A 15 1.47 40.96 -22.72
CA ALA A 15 2.43 40.96 -21.63
C ALA A 15 1.72 40.36 -20.42
N LEU A 16 2.12 39.14 -20.06
CA LEU A 16 1.71 38.47 -18.82
C LEU A 16 2.07 39.42 -17.68
N GLN A 17 1.08 40.12 -17.12
CA GLN A 17 1.28 40.96 -15.98
C GLN A 17 1.81 40.08 -14.85
N HIS A 18 3.09 40.26 -14.52
CA HIS A 18 3.71 39.59 -13.38
C HIS A 18 2.94 40.00 -12.12
N GLN A 19 2.17 39.05 -11.56
CA GLN A 19 1.56 39.23 -10.24
C GLN A 19 2.64 39.00 -9.18
N PRO A 20 2.90 40.00 -8.31
CA PRO A 20 3.95 39.86 -7.33
C PRO A 20 3.67 38.69 -6.39
N THR A 21 4.67 37.89 -6.13
CA THR A 21 4.58 36.78 -5.14
C THR A 21 4.36 37.36 -3.74
N PRO A 22 3.79 36.57 -2.80
CA PRO A 22 3.65 37.01 -1.41
C PRO A 22 4.97 37.49 -0.77
N MET A 23 6.08 36.85 -1.11
CA MET A 23 7.40 37.26 -0.62
C MET A 23 7.86 38.56 -1.23
N GLU A 24 7.59 38.84 -2.49
CA GLU A 24 7.87 40.15 -3.13
C GLU A 24 7.03 41.27 -2.50
N MET A 25 5.80 41.00 -2.13
CA MET A 25 4.94 41.93 -1.40
C MET A 25 5.49 42.21 -0.01
N ILE A 26 5.91 41.20 0.73
CA ILE A 26 6.54 41.34 2.05
C ILE A 26 7.85 42.15 1.93
N ALA A 27 8.68 41.87 0.92
CA ALA A 27 9.90 42.58 0.64
C ALA A 27 9.66 44.09 0.29
N ALA A 28 8.57 44.39 -0.40
CA ALA A 28 8.18 45.79 -0.67
C ALA A 28 7.74 46.50 0.60
N ILE A 29 6.97 45.85 1.47
CA ILE A 29 6.54 46.38 2.78
C ILE A 29 7.77 46.60 3.68
N ALA A 30 8.76 45.72 3.68
CA ALA A 30 9.95 45.78 4.47
C ALA A 30 10.87 46.99 4.11
N ARG A 31 10.69 47.59 2.93
CA ARG A 31 11.42 48.81 2.51
C ARG A 31 10.85 50.11 3.11
N ASP A 32 9.63 50.04 3.67
CA ASP A 32 9.02 51.20 4.31
C ASP A 32 9.50 51.31 5.78
N PRO A 33 10.32 52.33 6.11
CA PRO A 33 10.85 52.50 7.48
C PRO A 33 9.80 52.83 8.52
N SER A 34 8.58 53.17 8.13
CA SER A 34 7.46 53.43 9.03
C SER A 34 6.82 52.19 9.58
N ILE A 35 7.08 51.04 8.96
CA ILE A 35 6.46 49.77 9.35
C ILE A 35 7.29 49.09 10.44
N PRO A 36 6.73 48.83 11.62
CA PRO A 36 7.44 48.15 12.70
C PRO A 36 7.92 46.75 12.29
N ILE A 37 9.14 46.39 12.68
CA ILE A 37 9.74 45.08 12.34
C ILE A 37 8.90 43.90 12.81
N ASP A 38 8.18 44.03 13.93
CA ASP A 38 7.30 43.01 14.47
C ASP A 38 6.14 42.68 13.51
N ARG A 39 5.65 43.67 12.75
CA ARG A 39 4.62 43.45 11.73
C ARG A 39 5.17 42.68 10.55
N ILE A 40 6.39 42.94 10.14
CA ILE A 40 7.07 42.23 9.08
C ILE A 40 7.31 40.79 9.51
N ALA A 41 7.81 40.56 10.73
CA ALA A 41 7.97 39.23 11.30
C ALA A 41 6.63 38.45 11.37
N ALA A 42 5.54 39.11 11.74
CA ALA A 42 4.22 38.53 11.77
C ALA A 42 3.71 38.12 10.37
N LEU A 43 3.99 38.91 9.33
CA LEU A 43 3.65 38.59 7.94
C LEU A 43 4.45 37.40 7.41
N ILE A 44 5.76 37.35 7.69
CA ILE A 44 6.60 36.18 7.35
C ILE A 44 6.07 34.93 8.02
N GLY A 45 5.81 34.97 9.33
CA GLY A 45 5.26 33.82 10.05
C GLY A 45 3.84 33.41 9.60
N LEU A 46 3.05 34.36 9.06
CA LEU A 46 1.77 34.01 8.42
C LEU A 46 2.00 33.30 7.08
N GLN A 47 2.93 33.81 6.26
CA GLN A 47 3.27 33.20 4.98
C GLN A 47 3.78 31.77 5.17
N GLU A 48 4.71 31.53 6.09
CA GLU A 48 5.23 30.18 6.41
C GLU A 48 4.10 29.24 6.85
N ARG A 49 3.16 29.69 7.65
CA ARG A 49 2.00 28.87 8.05
C ARG A 49 1.08 28.56 6.90
N MET A 50 0.90 29.50 5.96
CA MET A 50 0.08 29.26 4.76
C MET A 50 0.75 28.23 3.84
N GLU A 51 2.07 28.36 3.61
CA GLU A 51 2.86 27.41 2.83
C GLU A 51 2.84 26.02 3.46
N ALA A 52 3.04 25.91 4.77
CA ALA A 52 2.99 24.64 5.48
C ALA A 52 1.61 23.97 5.37
N ARG A 53 0.52 24.73 5.47
CA ARG A 53 -0.85 24.20 5.28
C ARG A 53 -1.11 23.73 3.85
N GLU A 54 -0.59 24.47 2.88
CA GLU A 54 -0.76 24.08 1.48
C GLU A 54 0.05 22.82 1.17
N ALA A 55 1.29 22.73 1.67
CA ALA A 55 2.12 21.53 1.58
C ALA A 55 1.44 20.31 2.24
N GLU A 56 0.79 20.49 3.39
CA GLU A 56 0.03 19.43 4.07
C GLU A 56 -1.20 18.99 3.28
N LYS A 57 -1.94 19.92 2.67
CA LYS A 57 -3.10 19.59 1.81
C LYS A 57 -2.67 18.78 0.60
N GLN A 58 -1.60 19.19 -0.07
CA GLN A 58 -1.06 18.46 -1.23
C GLN A 58 -0.57 17.08 -0.81
N PHE A 59 0.16 16.98 0.31
CA PHE A 59 0.56 15.69 0.88
C PHE A 59 -0.65 14.78 1.08
N ASN A 60 -1.71 15.27 1.72
CA ASN A 60 -2.90 14.44 2.02
C ASN A 60 -3.64 14.02 0.76
N ALA A 61 -3.74 14.88 -0.25
CA ALA A 61 -4.36 14.58 -1.53
C ALA A 61 -3.57 13.51 -2.29
N ASP A 62 -2.25 13.70 -2.44
CA ASP A 62 -1.38 12.76 -3.14
C ASP A 62 -1.23 11.44 -2.36
N PHE A 63 -1.28 11.48 -1.01
CA PHE A 63 -1.29 10.28 -0.18
C PHE A 63 -2.56 9.44 -0.40
N ALA A 64 -3.72 10.09 -0.44
CA ALA A 64 -4.97 9.39 -0.73
C ALA A 64 -4.97 8.78 -2.15
N ALA A 65 -4.42 9.47 -3.14
CA ALA A 65 -4.28 8.97 -4.50
C ALA A 65 -3.29 7.79 -4.56
N ALA A 66 -2.13 7.90 -3.89
CA ALA A 66 -1.16 6.82 -3.82
C ALA A 66 -1.72 5.55 -3.16
N MET A 67 -2.57 5.70 -2.12
CA MET A 67 -3.22 4.58 -1.43
C MET A 67 -4.11 3.73 -2.36
N LEU A 68 -4.71 4.33 -3.39
CA LEU A 68 -5.53 3.60 -4.37
C LEU A 68 -4.66 2.74 -5.31
N ASP A 69 -3.43 3.17 -5.55
CA ASP A 69 -2.48 2.48 -6.42
C ASP A 69 -1.66 1.40 -5.69
N MET A 70 -1.75 1.34 -4.34
CA MET A 70 -0.92 0.41 -3.56
C MET A 70 -1.26 -1.05 -3.88
N PRO A 71 -0.26 -1.87 -4.24
CA PRO A 71 -0.47 -3.25 -4.63
C PRO A 71 -0.59 -4.17 -3.41
N ARG A 72 -1.14 -5.35 -3.63
CA ARG A 72 -0.95 -6.47 -2.71
C ARG A 72 0.45 -7.08 -2.96
N VAL A 73 1.19 -7.37 -1.90
CA VAL A 73 2.57 -7.88 -2.01
C VAL A 73 2.62 -9.36 -1.68
N ALA A 74 3.16 -10.15 -2.60
CA ALA A 74 3.28 -11.59 -2.40
C ALA A 74 4.29 -11.96 -1.32
N LYS A 75 3.97 -12.97 -0.50
CA LYS A 75 4.86 -13.56 0.51
C LYS A 75 5.83 -14.54 -0.17
N ARG A 76 7.00 -14.07 -0.57
CA ARG A 76 8.03 -14.89 -1.24
C ARG A 76 9.11 -15.39 -0.27
N GLY A 77 9.30 -14.72 0.87
CA GLY A 77 10.22 -15.15 1.90
C GLY A 77 9.66 -16.34 2.70
N ALA A 78 10.53 -17.26 3.08
CA ALA A 78 10.17 -18.43 3.87
C ALA A 78 11.10 -18.56 5.10
N LYS A 79 10.53 -18.78 6.28
CA LYS A 79 11.27 -19.03 7.52
C LYS A 79 10.82 -20.37 8.10
N LYS A 80 11.74 -21.32 8.19
CA LYS A 80 11.48 -22.61 8.85
C LYS A 80 11.41 -22.41 10.37
N MET A 81 10.37 -22.94 11.00
CA MET A 81 10.11 -22.86 12.44
C MET A 81 10.26 -24.22 13.15
N GLY A 82 11.23 -25.03 12.71
CA GLY A 82 11.40 -26.40 13.19
C GLY A 82 10.16 -27.23 12.90
N ASP A 83 9.68 -27.97 13.91
CA ASP A 83 8.49 -28.84 13.80
C ASP A 83 7.16 -28.08 13.57
N LYS A 84 7.19 -26.74 13.72
CA LYS A 84 6.00 -25.87 13.50
C LYS A 84 5.77 -25.49 12.04
N GLY A 85 6.54 -26.06 11.11
CA GLY A 85 6.39 -25.81 9.69
C GLY A 85 7.16 -24.60 9.17
N THR A 86 6.70 -24.02 8.06
CA THR A 86 7.32 -22.87 7.41
C THR A 86 6.36 -21.70 7.41
N ILE A 87 6.82 -20.54 7.84
CA ILE A 87 6.06 -19.29 7.77
C ILE A 87 6.50 -18.53 6.53
N MET A 88 5.54 -18.19 5.67
CA MET A 88 5.74 -17.33 4.52
C MET A 88 5.55 -15.86 4.90
N TYR A 89 6.39 -14.99 4.36
CA TYR A 89 6.31 -13.54 4.60
C TYR A 89 6.79 -12.75 3.38
N ALA A 90 6.28 -11.53 3.21
CA ALA A 90 6.83 -10.60 2.22
C ALA A 90 8.17 -10.06 2.73
N THR A 91 9.23 -10.15 1.94
CA THR A 91 10.52 -9.57 2.31
C THR A 91 10.47 -8.05 2.22
N TYR A 92 11.44 -7.35 2.85
CA TYR A 92 11.50 -5.89 2.71
C TYR A 92 11.76 -5.49 1.26
N GLU A 93 12.60 -6.26 0.56
CA GLU A 93 12.95 -6.06 -0.84
C GLU A 93 11.72 -6.17 -1.75
N ASP A 94 10.87 -7.19 -1.54
CA ASP A 94 9.62 -7.36 -2.30
C ASP A 94 8.66 -6.18 -2.07
N VAL A 95 8.53 -5.74 -0.82
CA VAL A 95 7.69 -4.59 -0.46
C VAL A 95 8.24 -3.32 -1.08
N ASP A 96 9.54 -3.06 -0.95
CA ASP A 96 10.20 -1.87 -1.49
C ASP A 96 10.11 -1.81 -3.01
N ALA A 97 10.38 -2.90 -3.70
CA ALA A 97 10.28 -2.99 -5.16
C ALA A 97 8.86 -2.73 -5.67
N ALA A 98 7.84 -3.19 -4.94
CA ALA A 98 6.45 -3.01 -5.33
C ALA A 98 5.95 -1.58 -5.13
N ILE A 99 6.35 -0.90 -4.05
CA ILE A 99 5.77 0.41 -3.70
C ILE A 99 6.62 1.61 -4.12
N ARG A 100 7.95 1.47 -4.25
CA ARG A 100 8.85 2.58 -4.63
C ARG A 100 8.45 3.29 -5.94
N PRO A 101 8.05 2.61 -7.02
CA PRO A 101 7.58 3.29 -8.23
C PRO A 101 6.30 4.12 -8.01
N ILE A 102 5.43 3.68 -7.10
CA ILE A 102 4.18 4.38 -6.76
C ILE A 102 4.50 5.60 -5.91
N GLU A 103 5.35 5.45 -4.87
CA GLU A 103 5.85 6.57 -4.07
C GLU A 103 6.43 7.66 -4.98
N ALA A 104 7.33 7.29 -5.90
CA ALA A 104 7.96 8.24 -6.82
C ALA A 104 6.94 8.95 -7.73
N ARG A 105 5.95 8.21 -8.26
CA ARG A 105 4.89 8.76 -9.12
C ARG A 105 4.07 9.82 -8.39
N HIS A 106 3.74 9.59 -7.14
CA HIS A 106 2.95 10.50 -6.31
C HIS A 106 3.80 11.52 -5.53
N GLY A 107 5.11 11.59 -5.80
CA GLY A 107 6.01 12.58 -5.22
C GLY A 107 6.43 12.30 -3.77
N PHE A 108 6.36 11.05 -3.34
CA PHE A 108 6.83 10.62 -2.02
C PHE A 108 8.24 10.04 -2.07
N ALA A 109 8.98 10.27 -0.99
CA ALA A 109 10.25 9.62 -0.71
C ALA A 109 10.25 9.13 0.74
N ARG A 110 10.78 7.91 0.95
CA ARG A 110 10.84 7.27 2.24
C ARG A 110 12.29 7.12 2.69
N SER A 111 12.55 7.50 3.93
CA SER A 111 13.84 7.29 4.59
C SER A 111 13.64 6.71 5.99
N PHE A 112 14.73 6.18 6.56
CA PHE A 112 14.72 5.64 7.92
C PHE A 112 15.87 6.22 8.72
N SER A 113 15.60 6.48 9.99
CA SER A 113 16.62 6.69 10.99
C SER A 113 16.46 5.68 12.13
N THR A 114 17.55 5.40 12.82
CA THR A 114 17.59 4.45 13.93
C THR A 114 18.23 5.16 15.12
N ARG A 115 17.59 5.05 16.28
CA ARG A 115 18.18 5.50 17.56
C ARG A 115 18.15 4.35 18.57
N GLN A 116 19.16 4.29 19.39
CA GLN A 116 19.17 3.35 20.52
C GLN A 116 18.06 3.70 21.53
N ALA A 117 17.48 2.68 22.15
CA ALA A 117 16.51 2.83 23.21
C ALA A 117 17.18 2.61 24.59
N ASP A 118 16.52 3.03 25.65
CA ASP A 118 16.98 2.83 27.05
C ASP A 118 17.00 1.36 27.48
N LYS A 119 16.45 0.48 26.66
CA LYS A 119 16.40 -0.98 26.83
C LYS A 119 16.96 -1.65 25.57
N PRO A 120 17.43 -2.92 25.65
CA PRO A 120 17.98 -3.63 24.50
C PRO A 120 17.04 -3.59 23.29
N GLY A 121 17.52 -2.99 22.19
CA GLY A 121 16.79 -2.74 20.96
C GLY A 121 16.93 -1.31 20.46
N ALA A 122 16.26 -1.03 19.36
CA ALA A 122 16.31 0.25 18.68
C ALA A 122 14.91 0.79 18.36
N VAL A 123 14.77 2.11 18.35
CA VAL A 123 13.59 2.78 17.79
C VAL A 123 13.93 3.15 16.36
N ILE A 124 13.11 2.64 15.45
CA ILE A 124 13.21 2.92 14.03
C ILE A 124 12.15 3.94 13.68
N THR A 125 12.56 5.03 13.07
CA THR A 125 11.69 6.09 12.59
C THR A 125 11.64 6.02 11.07
N LEU A 126 10.47 5.85 10.50
CA LEU A 126 10.18 6.06 9.09
C LEU A 126 9.80 7.52 8.89
N ILE A 127 10.44 8.18 7.94
CA ILE A 127 10.16 9.55 7.52
C ILE A 127 9.64 9.48 6.08
N LEU A 128 8.38 9.79 5.90
CA LEU A 128 7.75 9.91 4.59
C LEU A 128 7.70 11.39 4.20
N THR A 129 8.53 11.78 3.23
CA THR A 129 8.65 13.16 2.74
C THR A 129 7.87 13.28 1.43
N HIS A 130 7.22 14.42 1.23
CA HIS A 130 6.53 14.75 -0.01
C HIS A 130 7.20 15.90 -0.72
N ARG A 131 7.14 15.92 -2.05
CA ARG A 131 7.70 16.98 -2.92
C ARG A 131 7.22 18.39 -2.60
N ALA A 132 6.03 18.54 -1.98
CA ALA A 132 5.49 19.83 -1.54
C ALA A 132 6.13 20.35 -0.24
N GLY A 133 7.04 19.60 0.39
CA GLY A 133 7.76 20.00 1.60
C GLY A 133 7.17 19.50 2.91
N HIS A 134 5.97 18.89 2.91
CA HIS A 134 5.41 18.25 4.11
C HIS A 134 6.03 16.87 4.33
N CYS A 135 6.18 16.47 5.60
CA CYS A 135 6.63 15.13 5.97
C CYS A 135 5.77 14.56 7.11
N ARG A 136 5.68 13.23 7.14
CA ARG A 136 5.05 12.47 8.22
C ARG A 136 6.04 11.46 8.76
N THR A 137 6.09 11.32 10.09
CA THR A 137 6.96 10.35 10.77
C THR A 137 6.13 9.27 11.43
N SER A 138 6.69 8.05 11.49
CA SER A 138 6.14 6.93 12.22
C SER A 138 7.26 6.17 12.90
N GLU A 139 7.05 5.76 14.15
CA GLU A 139 8.09 5.10 14.94
C GLU A 139 7.67 3.70 15.38
N ARG A 140 8.66 2.83 15.52
CA ARG A 140 8.49 1.50 16.08
C ARG A 140 9.71 1.10 16.88
N PHE A 141 9.47 0.63 18.11
CA PHE A 141 10.51 -0.04 18.89
C PHE A 141 10.66 -1.48 18.41
N CYS A 142 11.90 -1.90 18.15
CA CYS A 142 12.27 -3.23 17.72
C CYS A 142 13.28 -3.83 18.70
N ARG A 143 13.00 -5.03 19.20
CA ARG A 143 13.95 -5.82 19.97
C ARG A 143 14.94 -6.50 19.05
N PRO A 144 16.17 -6.81 19.50
CA PRO A 144 17.04 -7.73 18.80
C PRO A 144 16.32 -9.07 18.57
N ASP A 145 16.57 -9.72 17.44
CA ASP A 145 16.02 -11.04 17.12
C ASP A 145 17.11 -12.11 17.31
N PRO A 146 17.29 -12.66 18.53
CA PRO A 146 18.32 -13.66 18.84
C PRO A 146 17.90 -15.01 18.27
N GLY A 147 18.14 -15.22 16.97
CA GLY A 147 17.91 -16.51 16.32
C GLY A 147 19.12 -17.47 16.54
N PRO A 148 18.92 -18.79 16.34
CA PRO A 148 20.02 -19.76 16.43
C PRO A 148 21.20 -19.40 15.52
N GLY A 149 22.41 -19.35 16.08
CA GLY A 149 23.63 -19.04 15.34
C GLY A 149 23.87 -17.57 15.01
N ARG A 150 23.06 -16.64 15.53
CA ARG A 150 23.25 -15.20 15.39
C ARG A 150 24.10 -14.64 16.53
N ASN A 151 25.05 -13.77 16.19
CA ASN A 151 25.71 -12.91 17.18
C ASN A 151 24.83 -11.67 17.44
N ASP A 152 25.21 -10.84 18.45
CA ASP A 152 24.44 -9.68 18.87
C ASP A 152 24.21 -8.66 17.73
N ILE A 153 25.23 -8.40 16.91
CA ILE A 153 25.15 -7.48 15.76
C ILE A 153 24.14 -7.99 14.73
N GLN A 154 24.14 -9.29 14.47
CA GLN A 154 23.19 -9.91 13.54
C GLN A 154 21.77 -9.90 14.12
N ALA A 155 21.62 -10.06 15.43
CA ALA A 155 20.33 -10.00 16.10
C ALA A 155 19.74 -8.57 16.04
N GLU A 156 20.56 -7.54 16.23
CA GLU A 156 20.16 -6.14 16.07
C GLU A 156 19.76 -5.83 14.63
N GLY A 157 20.60 -6.15 13.65
CA GLY A 157 20.32 -5.95 12.23
C GLY A 157 19.04 -6.65 11.76
N SER A 158 18.77 -7.86 12.29
CA SER A 158 17.51 -8.57 12.04
C SER A 158 16.31 -7.84 12.61
N GLY A 159 16.41 -7.32 13.84
CA GLY A 159 15.37 -6.50 14.48
C GLY A 159 15.08 -5.21 13.71
N GLU A 160 16.12 -4.53 13.22
CA GLU A 160 15.97 -3.33 12.40
C GLU A 160 15.29 -3.61 11.05
N SER A 161 15.72 -4.64 10.35
CA SER A 161 15.11 -5.06 9.07
C SER A 161 13.62 -5.39 9.25
N TYR A 162 13.29 -6.07 10.34
CA TYR A 162 11.90 -6.32 10.73
C TYR A 162 11.13 -5.01 10.94
N GLY A 163 11.71 -4.07 11.66
CA GLY A 163 11.09 -2.76 11.93
C GLY A 163 10.82 -1.95 10.68
N ARG A 164 11.80 -1.83 9.79
CA ARG A 164 11.66 -1.14 8.50
C ARG A 164 10.53 -1.72 7.66
N ARG A 165 10.47 -3.05 7.56
CA ARG A 165 9.42 -3.74 6.82
C ARG A 165 8.04 -3.44 7.38
N TYR A 166 7.84 -3.60 8.69
CA TYR A 166 6.52 -3.40 9.31
C TYR A 166 6.08 -1.95 9.34
N LEU A 167 7.00 -0.99 9.50
CA LEU A 167 6.68 0.42 9.36
C LEU A 167 6.21 0.74 7.95
N THR A 168 6.90 0.22 6.94
CA THR A 168 6.52 0.42 5.53
C THR A 168 5.13 -0.15 5.24
N LEU A 169 4.87 -1.39 5.65
CA LEU A 169 3.57 -2.02 5.49
C LEU A 169 2.45 -1.24 6.20
N ALA A 170 2.73 -0.74 7.41
CA ALA A 170 1.74 -0.03 8.22
C ALA A 170 1.41 1.36 7.64
N VAL A 171 2.42 2.14 7.23
CA VAL A 171 2.22 3.51 6.71
C VAL A 171 1.40 3.48 5.42
N TRP A 172 1.64 2.51 4.55
CA TRP A 172 0.94 2.35 3.28
C TRP A 172 -0.23 1.37 3.33
N ASN A 173 -0.56 0.83 4.51
CA ASN A 173 -1.61 -0.17 4.71
C ASN A 173 -1.53 -1.34 3.71
N ILE A 174 -0.30 -1.82 3.47
CA ILE A 174 -0.05 -2.87 2.47
C ILE A 174 -0.56 -4.21 2.98
N VAL A 175 -1.40 -4.86 2.17
CA VAL A 175 -1.86 -6.22 2.40
C VAL A 175 -0.87 -7.19 1.76
N THR A 176 -0.31 -8.10 2.57
CA THR A 176 0.54 -9.16 2.06
C THR A 176 -0.30 -10.39 1.76
N VAL A 177 -0.13 -10.97 0.57
CA VAL A 177 -0.83 -12.18 0.13
C VAL A 177 0.15 -13.34 0.07
N GLY A 178 -0.26 -14.52 0.55
CA GLY A 178 0.57 -15.72 0.55
C GLY A 178 -0.02 -16.79 -0.34
N ALA A 179 0.74 -17.86 -0.57
CA ALA A 179 0.23 -19.05 -1.23
C ALA A 179 -0.94 -19.70 -0.47
N ASP A 180 -1.09 -19.38 0.83
CA ASP A 180 -2.18 -19.87 1.68
C ASP A 180 -3.40 -18.92 1.72
N ASP A 181 -3.31 -17.71 1.13
CA ASP A 181 -4.44 -16.79 0.97
C ASP A 181 -5.24 -17.13 -0.31
N ASP A 182 -5.45 -18.42 -0.57
CA ASP A 182 -6.17 -18.96 -1.74
C ASP A 182 -7.63 -18.48 -1.86
N ALA A 183 -8.04 -17.55 -1.03
CA ALA A 183 -9.42 -17.06 -1.09
C ALA A 183 -9.64 -15.92 -2.08
N ASP A 184 -8.59 -15.25 -2.61
CA ASP A 184 -8.79 -13.98 -3.35
C ASP A 184 -7.82 -13.71 -4.52
N SER A 185 -6.97 -14.65 -4.92
CA SER A 185 -6.27 -14.54 -6.20
C SER A 185 -7.25 -14.96 -7.31
N ALA A 186 -7.94 -13.99 -7.86
CA ALA A 186 -8.68 -14.14 -9.10
C ALA A 186 -7.71 -14.24 -10.28
N ASP A 187 -6.90 -15.28 -10.33
CA ASP A 187 -6.44 -15.78 -11.62
C ASP A 187 -7.69 -16.27 -12.36
N PRO A 188 -7.89 -15.90 -13.62
CA PRO A 188 -9.03 -16.38 -14.38
C PRO A 188 -8.99 -17.90 -14.34
N ILE A 189 -10.06 -18.48 -13.81
CA ILE A 189 -10.24 -19.93 -13.75
C ILE A 189 -10.15 -20.42 -15.19
N SER A 190 -9.25 -21.39 -15.47
CA SER A 190 -9.17 -21.98 -16.81
C SER A 190 -10.53 -22.60 -17.19
N ASP A 191 -10.88 -22.64 -18.48
CA ASP A 191 -12.14 -23.17 -18.96
C ASP A 191 -12.37 -24.61 -18.48
N GLU A 192 -11.31 -25.42 -18.39
CA GLU A 192 -11.33 -26.76 -17.85
C GLU A 192 -11.75 -26.82 -16.39
N ARG A 193 -11.22 -25.86 -15.60
CA ARG A 193 -11.51 -25.71 -14.17
C ARG A 193 -12.91 -25.12 -13.92
N ALA A 194 -13.40 -24.27 -14.84
CA ALA A 194 -14.77 -23.76 -14.82
C ALA A 194 -15.79 -24.89 -15.11
N MET A 195 -15.49 -25.80 -16.03
CA MET A 195 -16.30 -26.99 -16.30
C MET A 195 -16.33 -27.96 -15.11
N ASP A 196 -15.19 -28.16 -14.44
CA ASP A 196 -15.14 -28.99 -13.22
C ASP A 196 -15.99 -28.40 -12.10
N ILE A 197 -15.97 -27.09 -11.93
CA ILE A 197 -16.77 -26.35 -10.94
C ILE A 197 -18.26 -26.43 -11.32
N GLN A 198 -18.62 -26.30 -12.59
CA GLN A 198 -19.99 -26.41 -13.06
C GLN A 198 -20.53 -27.81 -12.82
N THR A 199 -19.76 -28.84 -13.16
CA THR A 199 -20.10 -30.24 -12.88
C THR A 199 -20.34 -30.49 -11.40
N MET A 200 -19.54 -29.85 -10.53
CA MET A 200 -19.73 -29.90 -9.09
C MET A 200 -20.96 -29.14 -8.60
N LEU A 201 -21.28 -27.98 -9.19
CA LEU A 201 -22.48 -27.24 -8.86
C LEU A 201 -23.75 -28.06 -9.21
N ASP A 202 -23.70 -28.78 -10.32
CA ASP A 202 -24.76 -29.69 -10.72
C ASP A 202 -24.89 -30.88 -9.77
N PHE A 203 -23.76 -31.42 -9.25
CA PHE A 203 -23.76 -32.43 -8.18
C PHE A 203 -24.25 -31.88 -6.82
N LEU A 204 -23.96 -30.61 -6.50
CA LEU A 204 -24.40 -29.96 -5.26
C LEU A 204 -25.87 -29.53 -5.27
N ALA A 205 -26.50 -29.47 -6.45
CA ALA A 205 -27.95 -29.35 -6.59
C ALA A 205 -28.70 -30.66 -6.19
N MET A 206 -27.96 -31.73 -5.97
CA MET A 206 -28.49 -33.00 -5.45
C MET A 206 -28.64 -32.95 -3.92
N GLU A 207 -29.44 -33.88 -3.37
CA GLU A 207 -29.81 -33.94 -1.96
C GLU A 207 -28.61 -34.08 -0.99
N PRO A 208 -28.68 -33.52 0.25
CA PRO A 208 -27.59 -33.57 1.23
C PRO A 208 -27.01 -34.94 1.54
N LYS A 209 -27.78 -36.01 1.36
CA LYS A 209 -27.32 -37.38 1.57
C LYS A 209 -26.32 -37.84 0.49
N GLN A 210 -26.40 -37.28 -0.69
CA GLN A 210 -25.52 -37.61 -1.82
C GLN A 210 -24.18 -36.93 -1.70
N LEU A 211 -24.14 -35.74 -1.05
CA LEU A 211 -22.91 -35.01 -0.73
C LEU A 211 -21.92 -35.81 0.12
N ALA A 212 -22.40 -36.55 1.11
CA ALA A 212 -21.56 -37.39 1.96
C ALA A 212 -20.93 -38.55 1.18
N GLY A 213 -21.64 -39.07 0.16
CA GLY A 213 -21.14 -40.05 -0.79
C GLY A 213 -20.06 -39.50 -1.71
N PHE A 214 -20.28 -38.31 -2.24
CA PHE A 214 -19.32 -37.58 -3.08
C PHE A 214 -17.99 -37.28 -2.35
N TRP A 215 -18.04 -36.83 -1.09
CA TRP A 215 -16.83 -36.62 -0.30
C TRP A 215 -16.04 -37.90 -0.03
N ARG A 216 -16.75 -39.02 0.22
CA ARG A 216 -16.09 -40.31 0.35
C ARG A 216 -15.43 -40.74 -0.96
N TRP A 217 -16.10 -40.49 -2.10
CA TRP A 217 -15.56 -40.77 -3.41
C TRP A 217 -14.31 -39.91 -3.71
N CYS A 218 -14.34 -38.59 -3.42
CA CYS A 218 -13.19 -37.69 -3.58
C CYS A 218 -12.01 -38.09 -2.70
N ALA A 219 -12.26 -38.69 -1.53
CA ALA A 219 -11.23 -39.10 -0.59
C ALA A 219 -10.57 -40.44 -0.95
N ALA A 220 -11.21 -41.22 -1.84
CA ALA A 220 -10.73 -42.56 -2.24
C ALA A 220 -9.50 -42.40 -3.17
N PRO A 221 -8.36 -43.08 -2.87
CA PRO A 221 -7.10 -42.95 -3.64
C PRO A 221 -7.27 -43.36 -5.12
N GLU A 222 -8.15 -44.28 -5.40
CA GLU A 222 -8.46 -44.76 -6.74
C GLU A 222 -9.04 -43.71 -7.68
N ASN A 223 -9.70 -42.68 -7.15
CA ASN A 223 -10.36 -41.65 -7.95
C ASN A 223 -9.44 -40.51 -8.39
N LYS A 224 -8.15 -40.54 -8.01
CA LYS A 224 -7.08 -39.63 -8.45
C LYS A 224 -7.41 -38.13 -8.32
N VAL A 225 -8.35 -37.76 -7.47
CA VAL A 225 -8.67 -36.33 -7.20
C VAL A 225 -7.49 -35.65 -6.53
N SER A 226 -6.93 -34.62 -7.16
CA SER A 226 -5.77 -33.92 -6.66
C SER A 226 -6.08 -33.15 -5.36
N ALA A 227 -5.06 -32.87 -4.55
CA ALA A 227 -5.21 -32.07 -3.33
C ALA A 227 -5.75 -30.66 -3.64
N ILE A 228 -5.42 -30.11 -4.82
CA ILE A 228 -5.90 -28.81 -5.30
C ILE A 228 -7.39 -28.87 -5.60
N GLN A 229 -7.84 -29.89 -6.34
CA GLN A 229 -9.27 -30.08 -6.64
C GLN A 229 -10.10 -30.26 -5.36
N ARG A 230 -9.60 -30.98 -4.35
CA ARG A 230 -10.27 -31.10 -3.04
C ARG A 230 -10.43 -29.74 -2.35
N LYS A 231 -9.42 -28.87 -2.34
CA LYS A 231 -9.51 -27.54 -1.74
C LYS A 231 -10.54 -26.65 -2.46
N ASP A 232 -10.60 -26.72 -3.79
CA ASP A 232 -11.58 -25.98 -4.57
C ASP A 232 -13.00 -26.44 -4.24
N TYR A 233 -13.22 -27.73 -4.09
CA TYR A 233 -14.48 -28.31 -3.69
C TYR A 233 -14.92 -27.87 -2.30
N GLU A 234 -14.02 -27.85 -1.33
CA GLU A 234 -14.30 -27.36 0.01
C GLU A 234 -14.64 -25.86 0.03
N ARG A 235 -13.99 -25.07 -0.85
CA ARG A 235 -14.25 -23.64 -0.97
C ARG A 235 -15.65 -23.37 -1.51
N VAL A 236 -16.02 -24.03 -2.62
CA VAL A 236 -17.35 -23.88 -3.23
C VAL A 236 -18.45 -24.37 -2.26
N HIS A 237 -18.22 -25.47 -1.56
CA HIS A 237 -19.16 -25.96 -0.55
C HIS A 237 -19.36 -24.96 0.61
N ARG A 238 -18.30 -24.34 1.10
CA ARG A 238 -18.37 -23.30 2.15
C ARG A 238 -19.16 -22.08 1.69
N GLU A 239 -18.91 -21.60 0.48
CA GLU A 239 -19.60 -20.43 -0.09
C GLU A 239 -21.09 -20.71 -0.32
N LEU A 240 -21.44 -21.85 -0.88
CA LEU A 240 -22.85 -22.26 -1.05
C LEU A 240 -23.57 -22.46 0.28
N SER A 241 -22.90 -23.07 1.27
CA SER A 241 -23.47 -23.21 2.61
C SER A 241 -23.72 -21.86 3.29
N ARG A 242 -22.86 -20.87 3.02
CA ARG A 242 -23.03 -19.50 3.49
C ARG A 242 -24.21 -18.81 2.82
N ARG A 243 -24.36 -18.92 1.50
CA ARG A 243 -25.49 -18.35 0.75
C ARG A 243 -26.83 -18.96 1.14
N VAL A 244 -26.88 -20.28 1.34
CA VAL A 244 -28.10 -20.95 1.83
C VAL A 244 -28.51 -20.49 3.23
N LYS A 245 -27.54 -20.25 4.14
CA LYS A 245 -27.84 -19.70 5.48
C LYS A 245 -28.38 -18.27 5.41
N ILE A 246 -27.84 -17.44 4.51
CA ILE A 246 -28.32 -16.06 4.31
C ILE A 246 -29.75 -16.07 3.74
N HIS A 247 -30.04 -16.89 2.72
CA HIS A 247 -31.39 -17.02 2.17
C HIS A 247 -32.42 -17.47 3.20
N ARG A 248 -32.06 -18.40 4.08
CA ARG A 248 -32.97 -18.85 5.16
C ARG A 248 -33.17 -17.81 6.27
N ALA A 249 -32.22 -16.88 6.45
CA ALA A 249 -32.35 -15.78 7.43
C ALA A 249 -33.20 -14.61 6.88
N VAL A 250 -33.24 -14.42 5.56
CA VAL A 250 -34.04 -13.35 4.90
C VAL A 250 -35.50 -13.81 4.66
N ALA A 251 -35.75 -15.14 4.63
CA ALA A 251 -37.08 -15.73 4.43
C ALA A 251 -37.86 -15.98 5.74
N ARG A 252 -37.36 -15.50 6.89
CA ARG A 252 -38.04 -15.44 8.19
C ARG A 252 -38.29 -13.98 8.56
#